data_4946467f3efedc63cd24b0e5061bc896
#
_entry.id   4946467f3efedc63cd24b0e5061bc896
#
_cell.length_a   1.000
_cell.length_b   1.000
_cell.length_c   1.000
_cell.angle_alpha   90.00
_cell.angle_beta   90.00
_cell.angle_gamma   90.00
#
_symmetry.space_group_name_H-M   'P 1'
#
loop_
_entity.id
_entity.type
_entity.pdbx_description
1 polymer ?
#
loop_
_entity_poly.entity_id
_entity_poly.type
_entity_poly.pdbx_seq_one_letter_code
_entity_poly.pdbx_strand_id
1 'polypeptide(L)'
;MCSSSALATACGIGGGTIYCAFLLGIQHFQPSTGFPISNFLILTCGCASYITAAKDKYIHPNNSFVDYDLAVIFSPSMLLGTKFGTIFNKTFSSLLLTIFLIILMCYSMNSTYKNMVKAQNREKKMDEDRRKEMFLNNNDDVPQETVMQIIDTASSNDFSNDRSALIQKIKDEDNNPVPMDKIKFMLMLEVVVIIDQIIEGNSKVPSLIGITKCSSIYWLVFIIYCCVSLFFIKVAFDNIKARYAYKKSIDPNTNDDKLKYLEENTVRIVLLTVFAGIVSSMVGIGGGMITNPILLGMGLDPKATSSTSTFLIMTTALASSFIYLISGQLNISYAICMGIPCTLSAYYGSKEILNYINRTHKNSILLSIMLWFLIISMAVILVKTYFELNESGDLNIFKLKPYC
;
A
#
# COMPACT_ATOMS: atom_id res chain seq x y z
N MET A 1 -9.84 6.57 -17.18
CA MET A 1 -9.61 5.48 -16.22
C MET A 1 -8.29 4.75 -16.45
N CYS A 2 -7.98 4.30 -17.66
CA CYS A 2 -6.73 3.58 -17.94
C CYS A 2 -5.46 4.43 -17.70
N SER A 3 -5.39 5.66 -18.21
CA SER A 3 -4.24 6.56 -17.98
C SER A 3 -4.06 6.91 -16.51
N SER A 4 -5.16 7.05 -15.79
CA SER A 4 -5.12 7.34 -14.34
C SER A 4 -4.68 6.14 -13.50
N SER A 5 -4.92 4.90 -13.95
CA SER A 5 -4.45 3.70 -13.26
C SER A 5 -2.92 3.61 -13.27
N ALA A 6 -2.29 3.91 -14.39
CA ALA A 6 -0.84 3.93 -14.53
C ALA A 6 -0.17 4.95 -13.59
N LEU A 7 -0.73 6.16 -13.53
CA LEU A 7 -0.23 7.23 -12.66
C LEU A 7 -0.39 6.90 -11.17
N ALA A 8 -1.57 6.41 -10.80
CA ALA A 8 -1.88 6.13 -9.40
C ALA A 8 -1.06 4.97 -8.82
N THR A 9 -0.81 3.93 -9.62
CA THR A 9 0.04 2.81 -9.25
C THR A 9 1.51 3.22 -9.15
N ALA A 10 2.01 4.05 -10.06
CA ALA A 10 3.37 4.58 -10.00
C ALA A 10 3.63 5.44 -8.74
N CYS A 11 2.58 6.14 -8.24
CA CYS A 11 2.66 6.93 -7.00
C CYS A 11 2.49 6.10 -5.71
N GLY A 12 2.16 4.82 -5.78
CA GLY A 12 1.95 3.98 -4.60
C GLY A 12 0.68 4.30 -3.79
N ILE A 13 -0.29 4.98 -4.38
CA ILE A 13 -1.56 5.36 -3.71
C ILE A 13 -2.69 4.37 -4.03
N GLY A 14 -2.47 3.44 -4.97
CA GLY A 14 -3.41 2.37 -5.30
C GLY A 14 -4.57 2.76 -6.21
N GLY A 15 -4.73 4.04 -6.58
CA GLY A 15 -5.73 4.51 -7.56
C GLY A 15 -7.20 4.44 -7.15
N GLY A 16 -7.52 3.90 -5.98
CA GLY A 16 -8.90 3.67 -5.57
C GLY A 16 -9.78 4.91 -5.54
N THR A 17 -9.24 6.08 -5.18
CA THR A 17 -9.99 7.34 -5.23
C THR A 17 -10.48 7.67 -6.63
N ILE A 18 -9.62 7.47 -7.63
CA ILE A 18 -9.94 7.77 -9.02
C ILE A 18 -10.93 6.72 -9.55
N TYR A 19 -10.75 5.45 -9.18
CA TYR A 19 -11.69 4.39 -9.54
C TYR A 19 -13.06 4.62 -8.92
N CYS A 20 -13.12 5.00 -7.63
CA CYS A 20 -14.37 5.33 -6.96
C CYS A 20 -15.07 6.54 -7.61
N ALA A 21 -14.32 7.60 -7.92
CA ALA A 21 -14.90 8.76 -8.61
C ALA A 21 -15.48 8.41 -9.97
N PHE A 22 -14.80 7.57 -10.74
CA PHE A 22 -15.29 7.09 -12.04
C PHE A 22 -16.51 6.19 -11.90
N LEU A 23 -16.45 5.19 -11.00
CA LEU A 23 -17.54 4.23 -10.81
C LEU A 23 -18.79 4.88 -10.21
N LEU A 24 -18.62 5.70 -9.18
CA LEU A 24 -19.75 6.37 -8.54
C LEU A 24 -20.23 7.58 -9.34
N GLY A 25 -19.28 8.45 -9.79
CA GLY A 25 -19.61 9.73 -10.42
C GLY A 25 -20.08 9.59 -11.87
N ILE A 26 -19.35 8.83 -12.69
CA ILE A 26 -19.60 8.73 -14.14
C ILE A 26 -20.52 7.56 -14.48
N GLN A 27 -20.30 6.40 -13.85
CA GLN A 27 -21.11 5.21 -14.13
C GLN A 27 -22.32 5.05 -13.22
N HIS A 28 -22.49 5.96 -12.27
CA HIS A 28 -23.63 5.99 -11.35
C HIS A 28 -23.84 4.70 -10.54
N PHE A 29 -22.76 3.93 -10.26
CA PHE A 29 -22.85 2.80 -9.35
C PHE A 29 -23.18 3.28 -7.93
N GLN A 30 -23.95 2.48 -7.22
CA GLN A 30 -24.11 2.68 -5.78
C GLN A 30 -22.79 2.36 -5.05
N PRO A 31 -22.46 3.06 -3.96
CA PRO A 31 -21.25 2.81 -3.18
C PRO A 31 -21.04 1.34 -2.78
N SER A 32 -22.13 0.65 -2.39
CA SER A 32 -22.11 -0.78 -2.03
C SER A 32 -21.66 -1.71 -3.15
N THR A 33 -21.73 -1.29 -4.41
CA THR A 33 -21.32 -2.07 -5.59
C THR A 33 -20.02 -1.49 -6.18
N GLY A 34 -19.87 -0.18 -6.20
CA GLY A 34 -18.71 0.51 -6.78
C GLY A 34 -17.43 0.25 -5.98
N PHE A 35 -17.50 0.25 -4.65
CA PHE A 35 -16.31 0.02 -3.81
C PHE A 35 -15.74 -1.41 -3.93
N PRO A 36 -16.55 -2.49 -3.96
CA PRO A 36 -16.05 -3.83 -4.30
C PRO A 36 -15.33 -3.89 -5.66
N ILE A 37 -15.88 -3.26 -6.70
CA ILE A 37 -15.25 -3.21 -8.03
C ILE A 37 -13.93 -2.43 -7.95
N SER A 38 -13.89 -1.29 -7.26
CA SER A 38 -12.67 -0.51 -7.05
C SER A 38 -11.57 -1.32 -6.36
N ASN A 39 -11.89 -2.09 -5.30
CA ASN A 39 -10.95 -2.99 -4.65
C ASN A 39 -10.37 -4.03 -5.61
N PHE A 40 -11.20 -4.62 -6.47
CA PHE A 40 -10.72 -5.57 -7.48
C PHE A 40 -9.79 -4.90 -8.51
N LEU A 41 -10.09 -3.68 -8.94
CA LEU A 41 -9.22 -2.91 -9.84
C LEU A 41 -7.88 -2.59 -9.17
N ILE A 42 -7.89 -2.23 -7.88
CA ILE A 42 -6.67 -2.00 -7.09
C ILE A 42 -5.82 -3.28 -7.04
N LEU A 43 -6.43 -4.43 -6.81
CA LEU A 43 -5.75 -5.72 -6.81
C LEU A 43 -5.04 -5.98 -8.14
N THR A 44 -5.77 -5.92 -9.24
CA THR A 44 -5.23 -6.27 -10.57
C THR A 44 -4.16 -5.28 -11.03
N CYS A 45 -4.37 -3.98 -10.81
CA CYS A 45 -3.38 -2.95 -11.11
C CYS A 45 -2.17 -3.02 -10.17
N GLY A 46 -2.38 -3.34 -8.89
CA GLY A 46 -1.32 -3.55 -7.90
C GLY A 46 -0.41 -4.73 -8.28
N CYS A 47 -0.98 -5.85 -8.72
CA CYS A 47 -0.22 -7.00 -9.24
C CYS A 47 0.66 -6.59 -10.44
N ALA A 48 0.10 -5.84 -11.39
CA ALA A 48 0.85 -5.36 -12.56
C ALA A 48 2.02 -4.45 -12.16
N SER A 49 1.77 -3.52 -11.25
CA SER A 49 2.79 -2.60 -10.73
C SER A 49 3.88 -3.32 -9.95
N TYR A 50 3.50 -4.29 -9.12
CA TYR A 50 4.46 -5.11 -8.37
C TYR A 50 5.38 -5.91 -9.31
N ILE A 51 4.82 -6.54 -10.35
CA ILE A 51 5.61 -7.28 -11.36
C ILE A 51 6.59 -6.33 -12.08
N THR A 52 6.15 -5.12 -12.42
CA THR A 52 7.01 -4.13 -13.08
C THR A 52 8.15 -3.69 -12.17
N ALA A 53 7.85 -3.39 -10.91
CA ALA A 53 8.84 -2.97 -9.92
C ALA A 53 9.81 -4.10 -9.55
N ALA A 54 9.36 -5.35 -9.47
CA ALA A 54 10.21 -6.51 -9.23
C ALA A 54 11.19 -6.75 -10.39
N LYS A 55 10.74 -6.57 -11.63
CA LYS A 55 11.62 -6.64 -12.82
C LYS A 55 12.66 -5.52 -12.81
N ASP A 56 12.29 -4.29 -12.45
CA ASP A 56 13.23 -3.17 -12.34
C ASP A 56 14.30 -3.45 -11.28
N LYS A 57 13.93 -3.98 -10.11
CA LYS A 57 14.88 -4.40 -9.06
C LYS A 57 15.82 -5.51 -9.53
N TYR A 58 15.33 -6.46 -10.32
CA TYR A 58 16.16 -7.54 -10.87
C TYR A 58 17.21 -7.02 -11.87
N ILE A 59 16.83 -6.02 -12.69
CA ILE A 59 17.73 -5.40 -13.68
C ILE A 59 18.70 -4.43 -12.99
N HIS A 60 18.23 -3.71 -11.99
CA HIS A 60 18.97 -2.68 -11.25
C HIS A 60 18.97 -3.00 -9.74
N PRO A 61 19.88 -3.87 -9.26
CA PRO A 61 19.91 -4.33 -7.87
C PRO A 61 20.01 -3.22 -6.80
N ASN A 62 20.59 -2.08 -7.18
CA ASN A 62 20.75 -0.92 -6.27
C ASN A 62 19.47 -0.07 -6.12
N ASN A 63 18.42 -0.33 -6.92
CA ASN A 63 17.17 0.41 -6.79
C ASN A 63 16.44 0.00 -5.53
N SER A 64 15.86 0.98 -4.83
CA SER A 64 14.96 0.75 -3.70
C SER A 64 13.71 -0.01 -4.17
N PHE A 65 13.33 -1.04 -3.42
CA PHE A 65 12.17 -1.88 -3.70
C PHE A 65 11.34 -2.07 -2.41
N VAL A 66 10.45 -3.06 -2.40
CA VAL A 66 9.58 -3.36 -1.24
C VAL A 66 10.41 -3.67 0.00
N ASP A 67 10.13 -3.01 1.10
CA ASP A 67 10.63 -3.39 2.43
C ASP A 67 9.70 -4.47 3.00
N TYR A 68 10.08 -5.72 2.76
CA TYR A 68 9.29 -6.88 3.18
C TYR A 68 9.25 -7.07 4.70
N ASP A 69 10.22 -6.54 5.45
CA ASP A 69 10.21 -6.59 6.91
C ASP A 69 9.04 -5.76 7.46
N LEU A 70 8.89 -4.55 6.94
CA LEU A 70 7.73 -3.71 7.28
C LEU A 70 6.42 -4.26 6.72
N ALA A 71 6.44 -4.85 5.52
CA ALA A 71 5.25 -5.46 4.95
C ALA A 71 4.74 -6.63 5.79
N VAL A 72 5.61 -7.47 6.34
CA VAL A 72 5.24 -8.57 7.26
C VAL A 72 4.61 -8.05 8.55
N ILE A 73 5.09 -6.93 9.09
CA ILE A 73 4.50 -6.32 10.29
C ILE A 73 3.12 -5.72 10.03
N PHE A 74 2.96 -5.04 8.89
CA PHE A 74 1.73 -4.28 8.59
C PHE A 74 0.61 -5.17 8.06
N SER A 75 0.94 -6.25 7.32
CA SER A 75 -0.06 -7.13 6.70
C SER A 75 -1.10 -7.67 7.67
N PRO A 76 -0.77 -8.32 8.81
CA PRO A 76 -1.78 -8.91 9.67
C PRO A 76 -2.71 -7.87 10.31
N SER A 77 -2.20 -6.69 10.67
CA SER A 77 -3.02 -5.61 11.21
C SER A 77 -3.92 -4.98 10.14
N MET A 78 -3.43 -4.81 8.92
CA MET A 78 -4.26 -4.31 7.81
C MET A 78 -5.36 -5.32 7.43
N LEU A 79 -5.05 -6.63 7.41
CA LEU A 79 -6.02 -7.68 7.13
C LEU A 79 -7.11 -7.77 8.21
N LEU A 80 -6.76 -7.59 9.47
CA LEU A 80 -7.75 -7.45 10.55
C LEU A 80 -8.68 -6.26 10.29
N GLY A 81 -8.10 -5.10 9.92
CA GLY A 81 -8.87 -3.92 9.54
C GLY A 81 -9.78 -4.15 8.33
N THR A 82 -9.33 -4.90 7.34
CA THR A 82 -10.10 -5.24 6.13
C THR A 82 -11.41 -5.95 6.48
N LYS A 83 -11.41 -6.86 7.44
CA LYS A 83 -12.61 -7.54 7.91
C LYS A 83 -13.65 -6.57 8.48
N PHE A 84 -13.21 -5.67 9.37
CA PHE A 84 -14.09 -4.62 9.92
C PHE A 84 -14.60 -3.67 8.83
N GLY A 85 -13.73 -3.26 7.90
CA GLY A 85 -14.11 -2.36 6.81
C GLY A 85 -15.17 -2.95 5.88
N THR A 86 -15.11 -4.24 5.57
CA THR A 86 -16.15 -4.92 4.77
C THR A 86 -17.48 -4.99 5.51
N ILE A 87 -17.48 -5.18 6.84
CA ILE A 87 -18.68 -5.12 7.68
C ILE A 87 -19.29 -3.72 7.62
N PHE A 88 -18.48 -2.67 7.80
CA PHE A 88 -18.94 -1.29 7.73
C PHE A 88 -19.51 -0.93 6.35
N ASN A 89 -18.87 -1.40 5.26
CA ASN A 89 -19.40 -1.22 3.92
C ASN A 89 -20.82 -1.80 3.75
N LYS A 90 -21.11 -2.95 4.37
CA LYS A 90 -22.42 -3.59 4.33
C LYS A 90 -23.45 -2.88 5.18
N THR A 91 -23.06 -2.35 6.32
CA THR A 91 -23.95 -1.80 7.36
C THR A 91 -24.27 -0.31 7.11
N PHE A 92 -23.31 0.46 6.62
CA PHE A 92 -23.48 1.89 6.45
C PHE A 92 -24.35 2.20 5.24
N SER A 93 -25.10 3.32 5.34
CA SER A 93 -25.86 3.85 4.21
C SER A 93 -24.93 4.33 3.11
N SER A 94 -25.41 4.31 1.86
CA SER A 94 -24.62 4.78 0.70
C SER A 94 -24.13 6.21 0.89
N LEU A 95 -24.96 7.06 1.48
CA LEU A 95 -24.64 8.47 1.71
C LEU A 95 -23.55 8.62 2.77
N LEU A 96 -23.62 7.87 3.88
CA LEU A 96 -22.59 7.88 4.91
C LEU A 96 -21.23 7.43 4.34
N LEU A 97 -21.21 6.36 3.52
CA LEU A 97 -20.01 5.89 2.84
C LEU A 97 -19.43 6.95 1.89
N THR A 98 -20.30 7.69 1.19
CA THR A 98 -19.85 8.78 0.30
C THR A 98 -19.28 9.96 1.09
N ILE A 99 -19.84 10.30 2.24
CA ILE A 99 -19.29 11.34 3.13
C ILE A 99 -17.88 10.93 3.62
N PHE A 100 -17.70 9.67 4.05
CA PHE A 100 -16.38 9.16 4.41
C PHE A 100 -15.41 9.23 3.24
N LEU A 101 -15.83 8.88 2.03
CA LEU A 101 -15.03 9.00 0.83
C LEU A 101 -14.56 10.45 0.62
N ILE A 102 -15.46 11.44 0.73
CA ILE A 102 -15.16 12.87 0.58
C ILE A 102 -14.10 13.33 1.61
N ILE A 103 -14.28 12.97 2.88
CA ILE A 103 -13.34 13.33 3.95
C ILE A 103 -11.94 12.75 3.65
N LEU A 104 -11.89 11.50 3.23
CA LEU A 104 -10.62 10.83 2.90
C LEU A 104 -9.97 11.43 1.64
N MET A 105 -10.75 11.84 0.65
CA MET A 105 -10.23 12.55 -0.52
C MET A 105 -9.65 13.90 -0.15
N CYS A 106 -10.29 14.67 0.73
CA CYS A 106 -9.74 15.92 1.26
C CYS A 106 -8.40 15.70 1.97
N TYR A 107 -8.34 14.67 2.81
CA TYR A 107 -7.08 14.28 3.49
C TYR A 107 -5.99 13.92 2.47
N SER A 108 -6.35 13.11 1.46
CA SER A 108 -5.43 12.70 0.40
C SER A 108 -4.89 13.87 -0.41
N MET A 109 -5.76 14.82 -0.81
CA MET A 109 -5.34 16.02 -1.53
C MET A 109 -4.33 16.83 -0.71
N ASN A 110 -4.61 17.06 0.59
CA ASN A 110 -3.71 17.78 1.47
C ASN A 110 -2.35 17.06 1.63
N SER A 111 -2.37 15.73 1.78
CA SER A 111 -1.16 14.91 1.87
C SER A 111 -0.35 14.96 0.57
N THR A 112 -1.01 14.78 -0.58
CA THR A 112 -0.38 14.82 -1.90
C THR A 112 0.22 16.20 -2.19
N TYR A 113 -0.49 17.29 -1.84
CA TYR A 113 0.02 18.65 -1.97
C TYR A 113 1.28 18.88 -1.14
N LYS A 114 1.30 18.45 0.13
CA LYS A 114 2.48 18.55 0.99
C LYS A 114 3.68 17.78 0.44
N ASN A 115 3.42 16.58 -0.09
CA ASN A 115 4.47 15.74 -0.69
C ASN A 115 4.99 16.35 -2.00
N MET A 116 4.12 16.95 -2.81
CA MET A 116 4.50 17.68 -4.02
C MET A 116 5.43 18.85 -3.70
N VAL A 117 5.08 19.69 -2.71
CA VAL A 117 5.92 20.83 -2.30
C VAL A 117 7.27 20.34 -1.76
N LYS A 118 7.28 19.26 -0.96
CA LYS A 118 8.55 18.66 -0.49
C LYS A 118 9.42 18.16 -1.65
N ALA A 119 8.83 17.51 -2.65
CA ALA A 119 9.54 17.02 -3.82
C ALA A 119 10.11 18.18 -4.63
N GLN A 120 9.33 19.24 -4.89
CA GLN A 120 9.80 20.45 -5.57
C GLN A 120 11.00 21.12 -4.85
N ASN A 121 10.92 21.20 -3.52
CA ASN A 121 12.02 21.81 -2.74
C ASN A 121 13.30 20.95 -2.76
N ARG A 122 13.17 19.61 -2.79
CA ARG A 122 14.32 18.71 -2.98
C ARG A 122 14.92 18.84 -4.37
N GLU A 123 14.09 18.88 -5.40
CA GLU A 123 14.52 19.04 -6.80
C GLU A 123 15.26 20.38 -6.99
N LYS A 124 14.75 21.49 -6.43
CA LYS A 124 15.44 22.79 -6.47
C LYS A 124 16.82 22.74 -5.82
N LYS A 125 16.93 22.10 -4.63
CA LYS A 125 18.22 21.95 -3.96
C LYS A 125 19.20 21.14 -4.80
N MET A 126 18.78 20.03 -5.37
CA MET A 126 19.62 19.19 -6.23
C MET A 126 20.08 19.96 -7.50
N ASP A 127 19.21 20.77 -8.09
CA ASP A 127 19.57 21.60 -9.25
C ASP A 127 20.54 22.73 -8.87
N GLU A 128 20.41 23.32 -7.68
CA GLU A 128 21.37 24.30 -7.14
C GLU A 128 22.72 23.66 -6.85
N ASP A 129 22.76 22.48 -6.25
CA ASP A 129 24.00 21.77 -5.95
C ASP A 129 24.71 21.32 -7.24
N ARG A 130 23.99 20.81 -8.24
CA ARG A 130 24.55 20.51 -9.57
C ARG A 130 25.14 21.77 -10.25
N ARG A 131 24.47 22.93 -10.14
CA ARG A 131 24.99 24.18 -10.68
C ARG A 131 26.29 24.58 -9.98
N LYS A 132 26.35 24.46 -8.65
CA LYS A 132 27.57 24.73 -7.88
C LYS A 132 28.72 23.82 -8.29
N GLU A 133 28.46 22.51 -8.44
CA GLU A 133 29.45 21.54 -8.92
C GLU A 133 29.94 21.86 -10.34
N MET A 134 29.04 22.24 -11.26
CA MET A 134 29.45 22.69 -12.60
C MET A 134 30.28 23.98 -12.59
N PHE A 135 29.97 24.91 -11.68
CA PHE A 135 30.79 26.15 -11.52
C PHE A 135 32.15 25.86 -10.90
N LEU A 136 32.24 24.88 -9.98
CA LEU A 136 33.52 24.45 -9.38
C LEU A 136 34.38 23.68 -10.38
N ASN A 137 33.83 22.77 -11.16
CA ASN A 137 34.54 21.99 -12.18
C ASN A 137 35.01 22.84 -13.39
N ASN A 138 34.42 24.00 -13.63
CA ASN A 138 34.87 24.92 -14.70
C ASN A 138 36.05 25.84 -14.26
N ASN A 139 36.42 25.80 -12.97
CA ASN A 139 37.48 26.67 -12.42
C ASN A 139 38.73 25.90 -11.95
N ASP A 140 38.75 24.56 -12.04
CA ASP A 140 39.92 23.79 -11.63
C ASP A 140 40.40 22.88 -12.76
N ASP A 141 41.40 23.39 -13.51
CA ASP A 141 42.39 22.57 -14.21
C ASP A 141 43.33 21.95 -13.16
N VAL A 142 42.90 20.87 -12.47
CA VAL A 142 43.79 20.08 -11.60
C VAL A 142 43.53 18.58 -11.89
N PRO A 143 44.62 17.80 -12.16
CA PRO A 143 44.54 16.42 -12.62
C PRO A 143 43.91 15.50 -11.56
N GLN A 144 42.96 14.66 -12.00
CA GLN A 144 42.45 13.55 -11.24
C GLN A 144 43.51 12.45 -11.06
N GLU A 145 44.34 12.58 -10.08
CA GLU A 145 45.10 11.43 -9.52
C GLU A 145 45.22 11.66 -8.02
N THR A 146 44.44 11.03 -7.22
CA THR A 146 44.72 10.61 -5.83
C THR A 146 43.43 10.45 -4.98
N VAL A 147 42.53 9.57 -5.33
CA VAL A 147 41.47 9.05 -4.38
C VAL A 147 41.25 7.54 -4.54
N MET A 148 42.22 6.81 -5.01
CA MET A 148 42.09 5.34 -5.14
C MET A 148 43.15 4.53 -4.40
N GLN A 149 43.67 5.03 -3.28
CA GLN A 149 44.62 4.29 -2.45
C GLN A 149 44.49 4.64 -0.97
N ILE A 150 43.38 4.32 -0.31
CA ILE A 150 43.36 4.06 1.15
C ILE A 150 42.25 3.05 1.45
N ILE A 151 42.33 1.87 0.95
CA ILE A 151 41.65 0.66 1.49
C ILE A 151 42.49 -0.56 1.09
N ASP A 152 43.71 -0.64 1.57
CA ASP A 152 44.45 -1.90 1.63
C ASP A 152 45.56 -1.77 2.66
N THR A 153 45.21 -1.89 3.91
CA THR A 153 46.16 -2.42 4.95
C THR A 153 45.39 -2.62 6.26
N ALA A 154 44.76 -3.77 6.41
CA ALA A 154 44.61 -4.42 7.71
C ALA A 154 44.39 -5.90 7.46
N SER A 155 45.50 -6.58 7.19
CA SER A 155 45.67 -8.01 7.36
C SER A 155 45.59 -8.34 8.85
N SER A 156 44.53 -9.04 9.25
CA SER A 156 44.65 -10.01 10.37
C SER A 156 43.37 -10.84 10.51
N ASN A 157 43.50 -12.12 10.26
CA ASN A 157 42.87 -13.25 10.94
C ASN A 157 41.54 -13.80 10.48
N ASP A 158 41.54 -15.12 10.31
CA ASP A 158 40.44 -16.03 9.92
C ASP A 158 39.05 -15.78 10.56
N PHE A 159 38.97 -15.11 11.69
CA PHE A 159 37.73 -14.71 12.32
C PHE A 159 36.98 -13.57 11.57
N SER A 160 37.70 -12.83 10.73
CA SER A 160 37.11 -11.73 9.93
C SER A 160 36.44 -12.25 8.66
N ASN A 161 36.88 -13.37 8.11
CA ASN A 161 36.33 -13.96 6.89
C ASN A 161 34.95 -14.56 7.12
N ASP A 162 34.73 -15.29 8.22
CA ASP A 162 33.41 -15.82 8.55
C ASP A 162 32.37 -14.70 8.82
N ARG A 163 32.79 -13.65 9.50
CA ARG A 163 31.93 -12.51 9.78
C ARG A 163 31.62 -11.72 8.52
N SER A 164 32.58 -11.49 7.63
CA SER A 164 32.37 -10.81 6.36
C SER A 164 31.48 -11.64 5.42
N ALA A 165 31.64 -12.97 5.40
CA ALA A 165 30.78 -13.88 4.65
C ALA A 165 29.32 -13.86 5.19
N LEU A 166 29.14 -13.78 6.51
CA LEU A 166 27.82 -13.67 7.13
C LEU A 166 27.15 -12.30 6.82
N ILE A 167 27.91 -11.21 6.89
CA ILE A 167 27.43 -9.87 6.50
C ILE A 167 27.02 -9.86 5.03
N GLN A 168 27.82 -10.47 4.15
CA GLN A 168 27.50 -10.58 2.74
C GLN A 168 26.23 -11.38 2.51
N LYS A 169 26.07 -12.52 3.19
CA LYS A 169 24.85 -13.34 3.11
C LYS A 169 23.59 -12.57 3.54
N ILE A 170 23.68 -11.79 4.62
CA ILE A 170 22.57 -10.94 5.06
C ILE A 170 22.23 -9.86 4.02
N LYS A 171 23.27 -9.24 3.43
CA LYS A 171 23.06 -8.25 2.35
C LYS A 171 22.43 -8.89 1.12
N ASP A 172 22.82 -10.10 0.76
CA ASP A 172 22.25 -10.82 -0.37
C ASP A 172 20.80 -11.24 -0.11
N GLU A 173 20.47 -11.64 1.14
CA GLU A 173 19.08 -11.88 1.55
C GLU A 173 18.22 -10.61 1.50
N ASP A 174 18.75 -9.46 1.95
CA ASP A 174 18.04 -8.17 1.92
C ASP A 174 17.89 -7.62 0.50
N ASN A 175 18.82 -7.94 -0.40
CA ASN A 175 18.77 -7.57 -1.81
C ASN A 175 17.91 -8.50 -2.66
N ASN A 176 17.46 -9.63 -2.11
CA ASN A 176 16.61 -10.55 -2.85
C ASN A 176 15.26 -9.87 -3.23
N PRO A 177 14.96 -9.72 -4.52
CA PRO A 177 13.71 -9.07 -4.95
C PRO A 177 12.46 -9.86 -4.57
N VAL A 178 12.57 -11.15 -4.28
CA VAL A 178 11.42 -12.03 -3.96
C VAL A 178 11.78 -12.96 -2.79
N PRO A 179 11.75 -12.46 -1.53
CA PRO A 179 12.02 -13.29 -0.35
C PRO A 179 10.85 -14.25 -0.09
N MET A 180 10.97 -15.47 -0.58
CA MET A 180 9.90 -16.48 -0.58
C MET A 180 9.33 -16.77 0.81
N ASP A 181 10.14 -16.73 1.87
CA ASP A 181 9.68 -17.04 3.23
C ASP A 181 8.73 -15.96 3.76
N LYS A 182 9.02 -14.68 3.50
CA LYS A 182 8.16 -13.57 3.87
C LYS A 182 6.86 -13.56 3.07
N ILE A 183 6.97 -13.87 1.76
CA ILE A 183 5.80 -13.99 0.88
C ILE A 183 4.92 -15.16 1.30
N LYS A 184 5.50 -16.32 1.64
CA LYS A 184 4.73 -17.47 2.17
C LYS A 184 3.97 -17.11 3.45
N PHE A 185 4.60 -16.37 4.37
CA PHE A 185 3.92 -15.91 5.59
C PHE A 185 2.71 -15.03 5.26
N MET A 186 2.84 -14.10 4.32
CA MET A 186 1.72 -13.24 3.90
C MET A 186 0.63 -14.02 3.18
N LEU A 187 0.99 -14.96 2.29
CA LEU A 187 0.01 -15.83 1.64
C LEU A 187 -0.73 -16.70 2.65
N MET A 188 -0.05 -17.18 3.69
CA MET A 188 -0.71 -17.91 4.77
C MET A 188 -1.76 -17.06 5.49
N LEU A 189 -1.47 -15.77 5.73
CA LEU A 189 -2.45 -14.84 6.30
C LEU A 189 -3.66 -14.65 5.38
N GLU A 190 -3.45 -14.53 4.07
CA GLU A 190 -4.55 -14.44 3.09
C GLU A 190 -5.42 -15.70 3.10
N VAL A 191 -4.80 -16.87 3.17
CA VAL A 191 -5.54 -18.15 3.28
C VAL A 191 -6.37 -18.19 4.55
N VAL A 192 -5.89 -17.70 5.68
CA VAL A 192 -6.67 -17.60 6.93
C VAL A 192 -7.91 -16.73 6.74
N VAL A 193 -7.77 -15.56 6.08
CA VAL A 193 -8.91 -14.68 5.77
C VAL A 193 -9.93 -15.38 4.87
N ILE A 194 -9.47 -16.10 3.85
CA ILE A 194 -10.34 -16.82 2.91
C ILE A 194 -11.09 -17.95 3.63
N ILE A 195 -10.40 -18.74 4.44
CA ILE A 195 -11.00 -19.83 5.24
C ILE A 195 -12.06 -19.27 6.18
N ASP A 196 -11.76 -18.19 6.89
CA ASP A 196 -12.71 -17.51 7.78
C ASP A 196 -13.99 -17.10 7.02
N GLN A 197 -13.85 -16.52 5.82
CA GLN A 197 -15.00 -16.15 4.99
C GLN A 197 -15.84 -17.34 4.50
N ILE A 198 -15.21 -18.46 4.17
CA ILE A 198 -15.90 -19.68 3.75
C ILE A 198 -16.66 -20.30 4.94
N ILE A 199 -16.07 -20.24 6.14
CA ILE A 199 -16.71 -20.71 7.37
C ILE A 199 -17.92 -19.85 7.73
N GLU A 200 -17.80 -18.52 7.69
CA GLU A 200 -18.91 -17.61 7.99
C GLU A 200 -20.06 -17.73 6.97
N GLY A 201 -19.73 -17.97 5.71
CA GLY A 201 -20.70 -17.98 4.62
C GLY A 201 -21.41 -16.65 4.42
N ASN A 202 -22.36 -16.62 3.50
CA ASN A 202 -23.19 -15.45 3.24
C ASN A 202 -24.57 -15.84 2.68
N SER A 203 -25.44 -14.83 2.45
CA SER A 203 -26.78 -15.04 1.86
C SER A 203 -26.77 -15.71 0.48
N LYS A 204 -25.68 -15.57 -0.30
CA LYS A 204 -25.53 -16.19 -1.63
C LYS A 204 -24.71 -17.49 -1.61
N VAL A 205 -23.76 -17.60 -0.70
CA VAL A 205 -22.92 -18.79 -0.52
C VAL A 205 -23.16 -19.29 0.90
N PRO A 206 -23.84 -20.43 1.07
CA PRO A 206 -24.12 -20.97 2.40
C PRO A 206 -22.80 -21.25 3.12
N SER A 207 -22.80 -21.05 4.44
CA SER A 207 -21.69 -21.45 5.30
C SER A 207 -21.37 -22.93 5.11
N LEU A 208 -20.07 -23.28 5.05
CA LEU A 208 -19.64 -24.68 4.96
C LEU A 208 -20.11 -25.52 6.15
N ILE A 209 -20.32 -24.91 7.31
CA ILE A 209 -20.75 -25.57 8.57
C ILE A 209 -22.22 -25.29 8.89
N GLY A 210 -22.96 -24.63 7.98
CA GLY A 210 -24.38 -24.32 8.20
C GLY A 210 -24.63 -23.21 9.23
N ILE A 211 -23.67 -22.33 9.45
CA ILE A 211 -23.81 -21.20 10.39
C ILE A 211 -24.80 -20.18 9.82
N THR A 212 -25.85 -19.90 10.58
CA THR A 212 -26.78 -18.82 10.27
C THR A 212 -26.14 -17.46 10.67
N LYS A 213 -26.32 -16.42 9.83
CA LYS A 213 -25.87 -15.09 10.14
C LYS A 213 -26.36 -14.65 11.51
N CYS A 214 -25.47 -13.93 12.23
CA CYS A 214 -25.77 -13.38 13.55
C CYS A 214 -26.14 -14.40 14.63
N SER A 215 -25.91 -15.69 14.41
CA SER A 215 -25.97 -16.68 15.48
C SER A 215 -24.80 -16.47 16.47
N SER A 216 -24.92 -17.00 17.66
CA SER A 216 -23.82 -16.99 18.65
C SER A 216 -22.55 -17.63 18.08
N ILE A 217 -22.68 -18.65 17.24
CA ILE A 217 -21.56 -19.32 16.57
C ILE A 217 -20.88 -18.38 15.56
N TYR A 218 -21.64 -17.54 14.83
CA TYR A 218 -21.10 -16.54 13.92
C TYR A 218 -20.17 -15.56 14.64
N TRP A 219 -20.63 -15.01 15.78
CA TRP A 219 -19.82 -14.08 16.58
C TRP A 219 -18.61 -14.76 17.23
N LEU A 220 -18.74 -16.04 17.59
CA LEU A 220 -17.62 -16.81 18.11
C LEU A 220 -16.52 -17.00 17.05
N VAL A 221 -16.87 -17.34 15.81
CA VAL A 221 -15.91 -17.43 14.68
C VAL A 221 -15.22 -16.09 14.45
N PHE A 222 -15.97 -15.00 14.47
CA PHE A 222 -15.41 -13.65 14.32
C PHE A 222 -14.40 -13.31 15.45
N ILE A 223 -14.71 -13.66 16.70
CA ILE A 223 -13.79 -13.46 17.83
C ILE A 223 -12.54 -14.31 17.67
N ILE A 224 -12.67 -15.57 17.25
CA ILE A 224 -11.53 -16.46 16.96
C ILE A 224 -10.63 -15.83 15.88
N TYR A 225 -11.22 -15.33 14.79
CA TYR A 225 -10.47 -14.63 13.75
C TYR A 225 -9.69 -13.43 14.30
N CYS A 226 -10.31 -12.60 15.14
CA CYS A 226 -9.63 -11.48 15.78
C CYS A 226 -8.46 -11.94 16.66
N CYS A 227 -8.64 -12.99 17.47
CA CYS A 227 -7.59 -13.56 18.31
C CYS A 227 -6.42 -14.12 17.47
N VAL A 228 -6.73 -14.84 16.40
CA VAL A 228 -5.72 -15.36 15.45
C VAL A 228 -4.95 -14.22 14.78
N SER A 229 -5.63 -13.17 14.34
CA SER A 229 -5.00 -12.00 13.73
C SER A 229 -4.07 -11.28 14.72
N LEU A 230 -4.48 -11.09 15.96
CA LEU A 230 -3.65 -10.51 17.03
C LEU A 230 -2.43 -11.38 17.35
N PHE A 231 -2.59 -12.70 17.34
CA PHE A 231 -1.47 -13.64 17.47
C PHE A 231 -0.45 -13.46 16.34
N PHE A 232 -0.91 -13.36 15.08
CA PHE A 232 -0.01 -13.13 13.94
C PHE A 232 0.67 -11.76 14.00
N ILE A 233 0.00 -10.72 14.46
CA ILE A 233 0.62 -9.41 14.71
C ILE A 233 1.79 -9.56 15.68
N LYS A 234 1.58 -10.26 16.81
CA LYS A 234 2.64 -10.51 17.79
C LYS A 234 3.80 -11.31 17.18
N VAL A 235 3.51 -12.42 16.49
CA VAL A 235 4.52 -13.26 15.83
C VAL A 235 5.34 -12.44 14.81
N ALA A 236 4.71 -11.58 14.02
CA ALA A 236 5.39 -10.72 13.07
C ALA A 236 6.39 -9.77 13.76
N PHE A 237 5.96 -9.12 14.84
CA PHE A 237 6.84 -8.25 15.63
C PHE A 237 8.00 -9.02 16.27
N ASP A 238 7.73 -10.18 16.87
CA ASP A 238 8.76 -10.99 17.54
C ASP A 238 9.80 -11.50 16.53
N ASN A 239 9.37 -11.94 15.34
CA ASN A 239 10.27 -12.39 14.27
C ASN A 239 11.19 -11.26 13.77
N ILE A 240 10.65 -10.05 13.60
CA ILE A 240 11.44 -8.91 13.17
C ILE A 240 12.43 -8.48 14.25
N LYS A 241 12.02 -8.44 15.53
CA LYS A 241 12.93 -8.18 16.64
C LYS A 241 14.09 -9.18 16.70
N ALA A 242 13.78 -10.46 16.58
CA ALA A 242 14.80 -11.52 16.54
C ALA A 242 15.77 -11.33 15.37
N ARG A 243 15.26 -10.97 14.18
CA ARG A 243 16.09 -10.70 12.99
C ARG A 243 17.01 -9.50 13.18
N TYR A 244 16.50 -8.40 13.72
CA TYR A 244 17.33 -7.20 14.00
C TYR A 244 18.36 -7.48 15.09
N ALA A 245 18.00 -8.19 16.16
CA ALA A 245 18.95 -8.61 17.18
C ALA A 245 20.07 -9.48 16.60
N TYR A 246 19.74 -10.39 15.68
CA TYR A 246 20.71 -11.21 14.94
C TYR A 246 21.61 -10.34 14.06
N LYS A 247 21.07 -9.40 13.28
CA LYS A 247 21.86 -8.46 12.47
C LYS A 247 22.83 -7.65 13.33
N LYS A 248 22.38 -7.15 14.48
CA LYS A 248 23.20 -6.36 15.39
C LYS A 248 24.33 -7.17 16.02
N SER A 249 24.13 -8.46 16.29
CA SER A 249 25.19 -9.34 16.81
C SER A 249 26.32 -9.54 15.78
N ILE A 250 26.00 -9.46 14.47
CA ILE A 250 26.95 -9.63 13.38
C ILE A 250 27.61 -8.29 13.02
N ASP A 251 26.82 -7.23 12.87
CA ASP A 251 27.31 -5.88 12.55
C ASP A 251 26.80 -4.86 13.60
N PRO A 252 27.63 -4.50 14.59
CA PRO A 252 27.28 -3.51 15.63
C PRO A 252 27.00 -2.11 15.08
N ASN A 253 27.45 -1.78 13.85
CA ASN A 253 27.20 -0.50 13.20
C ASN A 253 25.88 -0.47 12.45
N THR A 254 25.10 -1.56 12.47
CA THR A 254 23.78 -1.57 11.84
C THR A 254 22.89 -0.51 12.49
N ASN A 255 22.33 0.37 11.66
CA ASN A 255 21.45 1.43 12.14
C ASN A 255 20.11 0.84 12.60
N ASP A 256 19.83 0.92 13.90
CA ASP A 256 18.65 0.36 14.55
C ASP A 256 17.47 1.36 14.62
N ASP A 257 17.58 2.53 13.97
CA ASP A 257 16.58 3.60 14.07
C ASP A 257 15.16 3.13 13.70
N LYS A 258 15.04 2.24 12.70
CA LYS A 258 13.75 1.66 12.30
C LYS A 258 13.16 0.78 13.40
N LEU A 259 13.98 -0.08 14.00
CA LEU A 259 13.54 -0.98 15.07
C LEU A 259 13.14 -0.18 16.32
N LYS A 260 13.97 0.78 16.71
CA LYS A 260 13.68 1.67 17.82
C LYS A 260 12.35 2.40 17.64
N TYR A 261 12.12 2.95 16.45
CA TYR A 261 10.85 3.61 16.11
C TYR A 261 9.66 2.65 16.19
N LEU A 262 9.82 1.40 15.71
CA LEU A 262 8.80 0.36 15.78
C LEU A 262 8.47 0.00 17.22
N GLU A 263 9.49 -0.18 18.08
CA GLU A 263 9.30 -0.53 19.49
C GLU A 263 8.62 0.58 20.28
N GLU A 264 9.06 1.82 20.13
CA GLU A 264 8.49 2.98 20.83
C GLU A 264 7.04 3.25 20.40
N ASN A 265 6.69 2.96 19.14
CA ASN A 265 5.40 3.30 18.56
C ASN A 265 4.53 2.08 18.17
N THR A 266 4.84 0.88 18.67
CA THR A 266 4.16 -0.38 18.29
C THR A 266 2.64 -0.26 18.30
N VAL A 267 2.04 0.16 19.41
CA VAL A 267 0.57 0.26 19.53
C VAL A 267 -0.01 1.28 18.55
N ARG A 268 0.65 2.43 18.40
CA ARG A 268 0.22 3.48 17.49
C ARG A 268 0.27 2.99 16.03
N ILE A 269 1.33 2.27 15.65
CA ILE A 269 1.51 1.72 14.30
C ILE A 269 0.42 0.67 14.03
N VAL A 270 0.18 -0.26 14.96
CA VAL A 270 -0.87 -1.27 14.82
C VAL A 270 -2.24 -0.62 14.66
N LEU A 271 -2.59 0.36 15.49
CA LEU A 271 -3.87 1.07 15.38
C LEU A 271 -4.02 1.81 14.06
N LEU A 272 -2.97 2.49 13.60
CA LEU A 272 -2.99 3.21 12.32
C LEU A 272 -3.09 2.26 11.13
N THR A 273 -2.42 1.11 11.18
CA THR A 273 -2.47 0.10 10.10
C THR A 273 -3.80 -0.67 10.09
N VAL A 274 -4.38 -0.98 11.24
CA VAL A 274 -5.77 -1.49 11.32
C VAL A 274 -6.74 -0.46 10.73
N PHE A 275 -6.62 0.81 11.10
CA PHE A 275 -7.44 1.88 10.52
C PHE A 275 -7.26 2.01 9.00
N ALA A 276 -6.01 1.89 8.49
CA ALA A 276 -5.74 1.87 7.06
C ALA A 276 -6.44 0.68 6.36
N GLY A 277 -6.46 -0.49 6.96
CA GLY A 277 -7.19 -1.66 6.48
C GLY A 277 -8.71 -1.45 6.46
N ILE A 278 -9.28 -0.87 7.52
CA ILE A 278 -10.72 -0.52 7.59
C ILE A 278 -11.09 0.41 6.43
N VAL A 279 -10.34 1.49 6.28
CA VAL A 279 -10.59 2.50 5.24
C VAL A 279 -10.43 1.91 3.84
N SER A 280 -9.37 1.12 3.63
CA SER A 280 -9.07 0.46 2.36
C SER A 280 -10.25 -0.35 1.85
N SER A 281 -10.80 -1.22 2.69
CA SER A 281 -11.88 -2.11 2.31
C SER A 281 -13.26 -1.45 2.36
N MET A 282 -13.52 -0.58 3.35
CA MET A 282 -14.81 0.08 3.52
C MET A 282 -15.18 0.96 2.31
N VAL A 283 -14.23 1.74 1.83
CA VAL A 283 -14.47 2.78 0.81
C VAL A 283 -13.79 2.45 -0.53
N GLY A 284 -13.04 1.35 -0.61
CA GLY A 284 -12.41 0.92 -1.86
C GLY A 284 -11.32 1.88 -2.39
N ILE A 285 -10.65 2.61 -1.50
CA ILE A 285 -9.65 3.61 -1.89
C ILE A 285 -8.24 3.02 -1.93
N GLY A 286 -8.01 1.91 -1.24
CA GLY A 286 -6.67 1.42 -0.95
C GLY A 286 -6.00 2.15 0.22
N GLY A 287 -5.43 1.43 1.16
CA GLY A 287 -4.84 1.98 2.39
C GLY A 287 -3.58 2.83 2.21
N GLY A 288 -3.08 3.00 0.98
CA GLY A 288 -1.82 3.67 0.67
C GLY A 288 -1.74 5.12 1.11
N MET A 289 -2.87 5.81 1.12
CA MET A 289 -2.93 7.18 1.61
C MET A 289 -2.58 7.30 3.10
N ILE A 290 -2.82 6.26 3.87
CA ILE A 290 -2.53 6.22 5.30
C ILE A 290 -1.18 5.55 5.53
N THR A 291 -0.86 4.48 4.79
CA THR A 291 0.40 3.76 4.95
C THR A 291 1.61 4.56 4.46
N ASN A 292 1.50 5.34 3.36
CA ASN A 292 2.61 6.14 2.85
C ASN A 292 3.16 7.14 3.87
N PRO A 293 2.36 7.97 4.55
CA PRO A 293 2.86 8.85 5.60
C PRO A 293 3.52 8.11 6.77
N ILE A 294 3.02 6.93 7.12
CA ILE A 294 3.61 6.11 8.19
C ILE A 294 4.98 5.62 7.78
N LEU A 295 5.10 5.03 6.58
CA LEU A 295 6.36 4.50 6.05
C LEU A 295 7.41 5.60 5.85
N LEU A 296 7.01 6.78 5.33
CA LEU A 296 7.89 7.95 5.23
C LEU A 296 8.34 8.46 6.60
N GLY A 297 7.44 8.43 7.59
CA GLY A 297 7.75 8.81 8.97
C GLY A 297 8.77 7.87 9.64
N MET A 298 8.86 6.63 9.16
CA MET A 298 9.86 5.63 9.59
C MET A 298 11.20 5.77 8.84
N GLY A 299 11.35 6.79 8.00
CA GLY A 299 12.60 7.07 7.29
C GLY A 299 12.83 6.27 6.01
N LEU A 300 11.79 5.63 5.46
CA LEU A 300 11.91 4.98 4.15
C LEU A 300 12.07 6.00 3.03
N ASP A 301 12.88 5.64 2.03
CA ASP A 301 12.95 6.39 0.80
C ASP A 301 11.60 6.44 0.08
N PRO A 302 11.27 7.52 -0.62
CA PRO A 302 9.97 7.66 -1.32
C PRO A 302 9.68 6.53 -2.31
N LYS A 303 10.70 5.99 -3.01
CA LYS A 303 10.55 4.84 -3.92
C LYS A 303 10.21 3.57 -3.15
N ALA A 304 10.96 3.24 -2.09
CA ALA A 304 10.69 2.10 -1.22
C ALA A 304 9.31 2.21 -0.56
N THR A 305 8.94 3.41 -0.11
CA THR A 305 7.61 3.70 0.46
C THR A 305 6.50 3.39 -0.54
N SER A 306 6.62 3.90 -1.78
CA SER A 306 5.62 3.67 -2.82
C SER A 306 5.48 2.18 -3.16
N SER A 307 6.59 1.46 -3.33
CA SER A 307 6.60 0.03 -3.64
C SER A 307 6.04 -0.81 -2.50
N THR A 308 6.44 -0.52 -1.25
CA THR A 308 5.96 -1.23 -0.04
C THR A 308 4.47 -0.97 0.18
N SER A 309 4.03 0.26 0.03
CA SER A 309 2.62 0.61 0.13
C SER A 309 1.78 -0.06 -0.96
N THR A 310 2.22 -0.05 -2.22
CA THR A 310 1.53 -0.75 -3.31
C THR A 310 1.39 -2.23 -3.02
N PHE A 311 2.42 -2.86 -2.48
CA PHE A 311 2.39 -4.26 -2.09
C PHE A 311 1.38 -4.52 -0.95
N LEU A 312 1.36 -3.69 0.09
CA LEU A 312 0.39 -3.76 1.19
C LEU A 312 -1.05 -3.55 0.73
N ILE A 313 -1.26 -2.58 -0.16
CA ILE A 313 -2.58 -2.33 -0.75
C ILE A 313 -3.04 -3.51 -1.59
N MET A 314 -2.13 -4.13 -2.33
CA MET A 314 -2.41 -5.32 -3.13
C MET A 314 -2.89 -6.48 -2.24
N THR A 315 -2.22 -6.74 -1.11
CA THR A 315 -2.64 -7.79 -0.16
C THR A 315 -4.00 -7.49 0.44
N THR A 316 -4.25 -6.28 0.96
CA THR A 316 -5.57 -5.92 1.50
C THR A 316 -6.68 -5.92 0.45
N ALA A 317 -6.35 -5.56 -0.80
CA ALA A 317 -7.29 -5.62 -1.92
C ALA A 317 -7.60 -7.06 -2.34
N LEU A 318 -6.64 -7.98 -2.21
CA LEU A 318 -6.84 -9.42 -2.42
C LEU A 318 -7.86 -9.95 -1.41
N ALA A 319 -7.62 -9.74 -0.11
CA ALA A 319 -8.54 -10.15 0.96
C ALA A 319 -9.95 -9.57 0.76
N SER A 320 -10.05 -8.24 0.57
CA SER A 320 -11.34 -7.57 0.41
C SER A 320 -12.08 -8.03 -0.85
N SER A 321 -11.37 -8.25 -1.96
CA SER A 321 -11.98 -8.74 -3.20
C SER A 321 -12.56 -10.14 -3.03
N PHE A 322 -11.87 -11.04 -2.31
CA PHE A 322 -12.40 -12.36 -1.97
C PHE A 322 -13.62 -12.27 -1.05
N ILE A 323 -13.57 -11.42 -0.02
CA ILE A 323 -14.72 -11.20 0.88
C ILE A 323 -15.93 -10.68 0.09
N TYR A 324 -15.76 -9.73 -0.82
CA TYR A 324 -16.84 -9.20 -1.65
C TYR A 324 -17.34 -10.19 -2.70
N LEU A 325 -16.44 -11.03 -3.23
CA LEU A 325 -16.78 -12.09 -4.17
C LEU A 325 -17.69 -13.14 -3.50
N ILE A 326 -17.26 -13.67 -2.36
CA ILE A 326 -18.05 -14.66 -1.57
C ILE A 326 -19.36 -14.01 -1.09
N SER A 327 -19.31 -12.73 -0.68
CA SER A 327 -20.51 -11.98 -0.27
C SER A 327 -21.48 -11.70 -1.42
N GLY A 328 -21.09 -11.93 -2.68
CA GLY A 328 -21.89 -11.65 -3.87
C GLY A 328 -22.16 -10.17 -4.11
N GLN A 329 -21.34 -9.29 -3.53
CA GLN A 329 -21.39 -7.84 -3.77
C GLN A 329 -20.55 -7.43 -4.97
N LEU A 330 -19.53 -8.24 -5.34
CA LEU A 330 -18.69 -7.99 -6.51
C LEU A 330 -19.42 -8.39 -7.79
N ASN A 331 -19.66 -7.43 -8.66
CA ASN A 331 -20.15 -7.72 -10.03
C ASN A 331 -18.97 -8.14 -10.90
N ILE A 332 -18.82 -9.47 -11.09
CA ILE A 332 -17.67 -10.08 -11.76
C ILE A 332 -17.55 -9.60 -13.20
N SER A 333 -18.66 -9.47 -13.93
CA SER A 333 -18.66 -9.08 -15.34
C SER A 333 -18.06 -7.66 -15.52
N TYR A 334 -18.50 -6.71 -14.71
CA TYR A 334 -17.94 -5.36 -14.72
C TYR A 334 -16.50 -5.31 -14.20
N ALA A 335 -16.20 -6.08 -13.16
CA ALA A 335 -14.85 -6.13 -12.58
C ALA A 335 -13.82 -6.63 -13.59
N ILE A 336 -14.13 -7.68 -14.37
CA ILE A 336 -13.25 -8.22 -15.42
C ILE A 336 -13.17 -7.26 -16.61
N CYS A 337 -14.32 -6.76 -17.10
CA CYS A 337 -14.37 -5.85 -18.24
C CYS A 337 -13.51 -4.58 -18.03
N MET A 338 -13.52 -4.04 -16.80
CA MET A 338 -12.72 -2.87 -16.45
C MET A 338 -11.31 -3.25 -15.96
N GLY A 339 -11.18 -4.41 -15.33
CA GLY A 339 -9.91 -4.90 -14.78
C GLY A 339 -8.86 -5.10 -15.86
N ILE A 340 -9.20 -5.77 -16.97
CA ILE A 340 -8.24 -6.07 -18.04
C ILE A 340 -7.59 -4.80 -18.61
N PRO A 341 -8.33 -3.79 -19.11
CA PRO A 341 -7.70 -2.60 -19.69
C PRO A 341 -6.96 -1.76 -18.64
N CYS A 342 -7.46 -1.69 -17.41
CA CYS A 342 -6.76 -0.97 -16.34
C CYS A 342 -5.44 -1.66 -15.94
N THR A 343 -5.41 -2.98 -15.88
CA THR A 343 -4.21 -3.77 -15.58
C THR A 343 -3.14 -3.63 -16.66
N LEU A 344 -3.54 -3.71 -17.94
CA LEU A 344 -2.64 -3.49 -19.08
C LEU A 344 -2.05 -2.07 -19.04
N SER A 345 -2.90 -1.08 -18.80
CA SER A 345 -2.46 0.31 -18.66
C SER A 345 -1.54 0.52 -17.46
N ALA A 346 -1.82 -0.11 -16.31
CA ALA A 346 -0.95 -0.06 -15.15
C ALA A 346 0.42 -0.69 -15.44
N TYR A 347 0.46 -1.83 -16.15
CA TYR A 347 1.71 -2.50 -16.49
C TYR A 347 2.60 -1.67 -17.41
N TYR A 348 2.07 -1.25 -18.56
CA TYR A 348 2.85 -0.48 -19.55
C TYR A 348 3.11 0.94 -19.07
N GLY A 349 2.10 1.58 -18.47
CA GLY A 349 2.20 2.97 -18.04
C GLY A 349 3.12 3.15 -16.83
N SER A 350 3.12 2.24 -15.85
CA SER A 350 4.06 2.29 -14.73
C SER A 350 5.51 2.17 -15.20
N LYS A 351 5.78 1.32 -16.18
CA LYS A 351 7.11 1.16 -16.78
C LYS A 351 7.59 2.46 -17.44
N GLU A 352 6.75 3.08 -18.27
CA GLU A 352 7.11 4.35 -18.95
C GLU A 352 7.28 5.50 -17.95
N ILE A 353 6.42 5.58 -16.93
CA ILE A 353 6.51 6.59 -15.89
C ILE A 353 7.79 6.42 -15.06
N LEU A 354 8.12 5.20 -14.65
CA LEU A 354 9.38 4.92 -13.94
C LEU A 354 10.60 5.28 -14.79
N ASN A 355 10.60 4.93 -16.07
CA ASN A 355 11.65 5.30 -17.01
C ASN A 355 11.79 6.83 -17.14
N TYR A 356 10.66 7.54 -17.23
CA TYR A 356 10.64 9.00 -17.29
C TYR A 356 11.21 9.64 -16.00
N ILE A 357 10.78 9.14 -14.83
CA ILE A 357 11.28 9.61 -13.52
C ILE A 357 12.79 9.36 -13.40
N ASN A 358 13.25 8.17 -13.79
CA ASN A 358 14.67 7.83 -13.74
C ASN A 358 15.53 8.70 -14.66
N ARG A 359 14.97 9.15 -15.81
CA ARG A 359 15.67 10.07 -16.75
C ARG A 359 15.65 11.52 -16.30
N THR A 360 14.54 11.98 -15.76
CA THR A 360 14.35 13.43 -15.46
C THR A 360 14.62 13.77 -14.00
N HIS A 361 14.63 12.79 -13.09
CA HIS A 361 14.72 12.98 -11.63
C HIS A 361 13.65 13.93 -11.07
N LYS A 362 12.53 14.15 -11.79
CA LYS A 362 11.44 15.07 -11.41
C LYS A 362 10.20 14.32 -10.94
N ASN A 363 10.18 13.99 -9.66
CA ASN A 363 9.02 13.34 -9.02
C ASN A 363 7.83 14.30 -8.80
N SER A 364 8.09 15.63 -8.74
CA SER A 364 7.07 16.63 -8.48
C SER A 364 6.02 16.73 -9.56
N ILE A 365 6.38 16.50 -10.83
CA ILE A 365 5.44 16.52 -11.96
C ILE A 365 4.38 15.43 -11.78
N LEU A 366 4.80 14.22 -11.39
CA LEU A 366 3.90 13.11 -11.18
C LEU A 366 2.87 13.40 -10.06
N LEU A 367 3.36 13.94 -8.93
CA LEU A 367 2.50 14.34 -7.81
C LEU A 367 1.54 15.48 -8.18
N SER A 368 1.99 16.40 -9.04
CA SER A 368 1.15 17.49 -9.55
C SER A 368 0.00 16.98 -10.42
N ILE A 369 0.28 16.10 -11.37
CA ILE A 369 -0.74 15.48 -12.23
C ILE A 369 -1.74 14.71 -11.37
N MET A 370 -1.25 13.96 -10.38
CA MET A 370 -2.09 13.21 -9.47
C MET A 370 -3.00 14.11 -8.63
N LEU A 371 -2.50 15.25 -8.15
CA LEU A 371 -3.30 16.23 -7.43
C LEU A 371 -4.45 16.74 -8.29
N TRP A 372 -4.21 17.06 -9.56
CA TRP A 372 -5.27 17.47 -10.51
C TRP A 372 -6.33 16.38 -10.68
N PHE A 373 -5.93 15.10 -10.81
CA PHE A 373 -6.90 14.00 -10.88
C PHE A 373 -7.75 13.89 -9.62
N LEU A 374 -7.16 14.08 -8.44
CA LEU A 374 -7.91 14.06 -7.17
C LEU A 374 -8.90 15.22 -7.08
N ILE A 375 -8.54 16.42 -7.53
CA ILE A 375 -9.43 17.59 -7.55
C ILE A 375 -10.62 17.33 -8.49
N ILE A 376 -10.37 16.85 -9.71
CA ILE A 376 -11.43 16.53 -10.66
C ILE A 376 -12.33 15.43 -10.10
N SER A 377 -11.76 14.38 -9.52
CA SER A 377 -12.51 13.27 -8.91
C SER A 377 -13.41 13.75 -7.77
N MET A 378 -12.91 14.67 -6.93
CA MET A 378 -13.67 15.28 -5.86
C MET A 378 -14.85 16.06 -6.41
N ALA A 379 -14.63 16.91 -7.43
CA ALA A 379 -15.69 17.70 -8.04
C ALA A 379 -16.82 16.81 -8.59
N VAL A 380 -16.47 15.72 -9.27
CA VAL A 380 -17.44 14.75 -9.82
C VAL A 380 -18.29 14.11 -8.72
N ILE A 381 -17.67 13.71 -7.61
CA ILE A 381 -18.38 13.08 -6.48
C ILE A 381 -19.30 14.10 -5.80
N LEU A 382 -18.83 15.33 -5.59
CA LEU A 382 -19.66 16.38 -4.97
C LEU A 382 -20.88 16.72 -5.81
N VAL A 383 -20.72 16.86 -7.12
CA VAL A 383 -21.82 17.10 -8.05
C VAL A 383 -22.84 15.96 -7.98
N LYS A 384 -22.38 14.71 -8.04
CA LYS A 384 -23.29 13.56 -7.91
C LYS A 384 -24.04 13.55 -6.58
N THR A 385 -23.31 13.76 -5.47
CA THR A 385 -23.92 13.77 -4.13
C THR A 385 -24.98 14.88 -4.00
N TYR A 386 -24.71 16.03 -4.60
CA TYR A 386 -25.69 17.14 -4.63
C TYR A 386 -26.96 16.73 -5.37
N PHE A 387 -26.87 16.11 -6.55
CA PHE A 387 -28.05 15.66 -7.30
C PHE A 387 -28.81 14.54 -6.53
N GLU A 388 -28.13 13.57 -5.93
CA GLU A 388 -28.76 12.52 -5.13
C GLU A 388 -29.52 13.11 -3.91
N LEU A 389 -28.96 14.12 -3.26
CA LEU A 389 -29.63 14.80 -2.13
C LEU A 389 -30.87 15.59 -2.58
N ASN A 390 -30.82 16.19 -3.76
CA ASN A 390 -31.95 17.00 -4.29
C ASN A 390 -33.08 16.11 -4.79
N GLU A 391 -32.78 14.91 -5.33
CA GLU A 391 -33.81 13.98 -5.80
C GLU A 391 -34.46 13.20 -4.65
N SER A 392 -33.70 12.83 -3.63
CA SER A 392 -34.20 11.93 -2.59
C SER A 392 -35.09 12.58 -1.55
N GLY A 393 -35.09 13.94 -1.41
CA GLY A 393 -35.96 14.68 -0.46
C GLY A 393 -35.93 14.20 1.01
N ASP A 394 -35.44 13.01 1.23
CA ASP A 394 -35.37 12.31 2.52
C ASP A 394 -33.94 12.27 3.07
N LEU A 395 -33.70 13.09 4.08
CA LEU A 395 -32.46 13.16 4.86
C LEU A 395 -32.27 11.94 5.78
N ASN A 396 -32.64 10.73 5.35
CA ASN A 396 -32.38 9.50 6.09
C ASN A 396 -30.90 9.07 5.97
N ILE A 397 -29.98 10.03 6.20
CA ILE A 397 -28.53 9.88 6.10
C ILE A 397 -28.01 8.78 7.04
N PHE A 398 -28.64 8.62 8.21
CA PHE A 398 -28.16 7.72 9.27
C PHE A 398 -28.93 6.40 9.37
N LYS A 399 -29.74 6.05 8.37
CA LYS A 399 -30.41 4.75 8.38
C LYS A 399 -29.38 3.65 8.12
N LEU A 400 -28.85 3.07 9.19
CA LEU A 400 -27.98 1.90 9.11
C LEU A 400 -28.76 0.73 8.50
N LYS A 401 -28.13 0.04 7.56
CA LYS A 401 -28.70 -1.21 7.02
C LYS A 401 -28.53 -2.30 8.07
N PRO A 402 -29.56 -3.11 8.33
CA PRO A 402 -29.38 -4.22 9.24
C PRO A 402 -28.29 -5.16 8.69
N TYR A 403 -27.31 -5.47 9.51
CA TYR A 403 -26.24 -6.40 9.14
C TYR A 403 -26.75 -7.84 9.18
N CYS A 404 -27.72 -8.07 10.04
CA CYS A 404 -28.42 -9.34 10.26
C CYS A 404 -29.77 -9.38 9.45
#